data_eb88f9104ca45d9946502c7e4bb8d3c9
#
_entry.id   eb88f9104ca45d9946502c7e4bb8d3c9
#
_cell.length_a   1.000
_cell.length_b   1.000
_cell.length_c   1.000
_cell.angle_alpha   90.00
_cell.angle_beta   90.00
_cell.angle_gamma   90.00
#
_symmetry.space_group_name_H-M   'P 1'
#
loop_
_entity.id
_entity.type
_entity.pdbx_description
1 polymer ?
#
loop_
_entity_poly.entity_id
_entity_poly.type
_entity_poly.pdbx_seq_one_letter_code
_entity_poly.pdbx_strand_id
1 'polypeptide(L)'
;MTTHPTPNEPAYDVVWPLGKPAYATRAPVARVADLNNKVIGETWDYLFRGEEWFPILREELTKRYPGITFVTYDTFGNLHGPNQRELVAKVPELLKKHKVDAVISAIGA
;
A
#
# COMPACT_ATOMS: atom_id res chain seq x y z
N MET A 1 -34.17 -7.13 -31.62
CA MET A 1 -35.53 -7.44 -31.16
C MET A 1 -35.70 -6.76 -29.76
N THR A 2 -36.59 -5.78 -29.69
CA THR A 2 -36.89 -5.10 -28.44
C THR A 2 -38.07 -5.75 -27.76
N THR A 3 -37.89 -6.24 -26.54
CA THR A 3 -38.97 -6.73 -25.69
C THR A 3 -39.49 -5.57 -24.83
N HIS A 4 -40.80 -5.36 -24.88
CA HIS A 4 -41.45 -4.40 -24.01
C HIS A 4 -42.01 -5.10 -22.79
N PRO A 5 -41.81 -4.56 -21.57
CA PRO A 5 -42.42 -5.16 -20.39
C PRO A 5 -43.94 -5.13 -20.49
N THR A 6 -44.59 -6.19 -20.02
CA THR A 6 -46.05 -6.23 -19.90
C THR A 6 -46.52 -5.30 -18.77
N PRO A 7 -47.78 -4.78 -18.79
CA PRO A 7 -48.23 -3.83 -17.78
C PRO A 7 -48.15 -4.33 -16.33
N ASN A 8 -48.04 -5.64 -16.12
CA ASN A 8 -48.00 -6.25 -14.80
C ASN A 8 -46.61 -6.78 -14.40
N GLU A 9 -45.59 -6.58 -15.24
CA GLU A 9 -44.22 -6.96 -14.90
C GLU A 9 -43.58 -5.92 -13.98
N PRO A 10 -42.88 -6.35 -12.92
CA PRO A 10 -42.17 -5.43 -12.08
C PRO A 10 -41.00 -4.78 -12.84
N ALA A 11 -40.86 -3.47 -12.71
CA ALA A 11 -39.72 -2.75 -13.25
C ALA A 11 -38.60 -2.68 -12.20
N TYR A 12 -37.39 -2.98 -12.63
CA TYR A 12 -36.20 -2.91 -11.77
C TYR A 12 -35.21 -1.89 -12.33
N ASP A 13 -34.71 -1.05 -11.45
CA ASP A 13 -33.59 -0.17 -11.79
C ASP A 13 -32.30 -0.96 -11.75
N VAL A 14 -31.52 -0.81 -12.81
CA VAL A 14 -30.17 -1.39 -12.89
C VAL A 14 -29.13 -0.29 -12.85
N VAL A 15 -28.06 -0.53 -12.09
CA VAL A 15 -26.91 0.40 -12.05
C VAL A 15 -25.83 -0.02 -13.02
N TRP A 16 -25.14 0.97 -13.59
CA TRP A 16 -24.01 0.72 -14.47
C TRP A 16 -22.85 0.10 -13.69
N PRO A 17 -22.39 -1.13 -14.06
CA PRO A 17 -21.41 -1.85 -13.24
C PRO A 17 -20.01 -1.23 -13.22
N LEU A 18 -19.68 -0.39 -14.18
CA LEU A 18 -18.37 0.26 -14.24
C LEU A 18 -18.24 1.45 -13.28
N GLY A 19 -19.39 1.97 -12.78
CA GLY A 19 -19.39 3.12 -11.90
C GLY A 19 -18.82 4.40 -12.55
N LYS A 20 -18.65 5.43 -11.74
CA LYS A 20 -17.99 6.66 -12.19
C LYS A 20 -16.48 6.57 -11.95
N PRO A 21 -15.65 7.06 -12.87
CA PRO A 21 -14.21 7.09 -12.63
C PRO A 21 -13.87 7.97 -11.43
N ALA A 22 -12.94 7.52 -10.61
CA ALA A 22 -12.39 8.34 -9.54
C ALA A 22 -11.34 9.28 -10.11
N TYR A 23 -11.38 10.54 -9.67
CA TYR A 23 -10.38 11.52 -10.06
C TYR A 23 -9.35 11.67 -8.95
N ALA A 24 -8.08 11.64 -9.32
CA ALA A 24 -7.00 11.90 -8.39
C ALA A 24 -7.07 13.37 -7.94
N THR A 25 -7.15 13.59 -6.62
CA THR A 25 -7.18 14.92 -6.03
C THR A 25 -5.80 15.46 -5.70
N ARG A 26 -4.78 14.60 -5.78
CA ARG A 26 -3.37 14.95 -5.52
C ARG A 26 -2.49 14.35 -6.59
N ALA A 27 -1.48 15.12 -7.00
CA ALA A 27 -0.44 14.58 -7.86
C ALA A 27 0.46 13.62 -7.05
N PRO A 28 0.95 12.53 -7.68
CA PRO A 28 1.97 11.69 -7.05
C PRO A 28 3.23 12.50 -6.73
N VAL A 29 3.91 12.14 -5.64
CA VAL A 29 5.24 12.72 -5.35
C VAL A 29 6.24 12.27 -6.42
N ALA A 30 7.28 13.09 -6.63
CA ALA A 30 8.35 12.73 -7.54
C ALA A 30 9.01 11.40 -7.11
N ARG A 31 9.36 10.58 -8.07
CA ARG A 31 10.08 9.33 -7.81
C ARG A 31 11.47 9.62 -7.26
N VAL A 32 11.93 8.77 -6.35
CA VAL A 32 13.32 8.80 -5.91
C VAL A 32 14.20 8.41 -7.10
N ALA A 33 15.10 9.30 -7.49
CA ALA A 33 15.92 9.10 -8.69
C ALA A 33 16.89 7.92 -8.55
N ASP A 34 17.35 7.64 -7.33
CA ASP A 34 18.37 6.66 -7.02
C ASP A 34 18.18 6.19 -5.58
N LEU A 35 18.40 4.92 -5.33
CA LEU A 35 18.24 4.32 -4.00
C LEU A 35 19.58 4.26 -3.22
N ASN A 36 20.70 4.69 -3.79
CA ASN A 36 21.95 4.73 -3.08
C ASN A 36 21.88 5.68 -1.88
N ASN A 37 22.35 5.21 -0.73
CA ASN A 37 22.35 5.97 0.53
C ASN A 37 20.95 6.39 1.01
N LYS A 38 19.90 5.76 0.54
CA LYS A 38 18.52 6.05 0.96
C LYS A 38 18.08 5.19 2.13
N VAL A 39 17.15 5.70 2.89
CA VAL A 39 16.49 4.99 3.99
C VAL A 39 15.14 4.51 3.52
N ILE A 40 14.95 3.20 3.54
CA ILE A 40 13.72 2.55 3.10
C ILE A 40 12.93 2.06 4.32
N GLY A 41 11.69 2.52 4.45
CA GLY A 41 10.76 2.00 5.44
C GLY A 41 10.04 0.77 4.90
N GLU A 42 9.74 -0.16 5.78
CA GLU A 42 8.97 -1.37 5.46
C GLU A 42 7.66 -1.35 6.23
N THR A 43 6.55 -1.38 5.51
CA THR A 43 5.24 -1.53 6.13
C THR A 43 4.61 -2.84 5.68
N TRP A 44 3.99 -3.58 6.60
CA TRP A 44 3.47 -4.91 6.33
C TRP A 44 2.16 -5.14 7.09
N ASP A 45 1.23 -5.84 6.47
CA ASP A 45 -0.05 -6.23 7.05
C ASP A 45 -0.04 -7.61 7.72
N TYR A 46 1.11 -8.31 7.71
CA TYR A 46 1.31 -9.62 8.34
C TYR A 46 0.44 -10.75 7.74
N LEU A 47 -0.09 -10.60 6.53
CA LEU A 47 -0.97 -11.59 5.91
C LEU A 47 -0.26 -12.62 5.01
N PHE A 48 1.03 -12.50 4.79
CA PHE A 48 1.82 -13.44 4.01
C PHE A 48 3.19 -13.65 4.68
N ARG A 49 4.05 -14.46 4.07
CA ARG A 49 5.35 -14.81 4.65
C ARG A 49 6.39 -13.69 4.52
N GLY A 50 6.05 -12.49 4.97
CA GLY A 50 6.92 -11.32 4.93
C GLY A 50 8.18 -11.48 5.78
N GLU A 51 8.12 -12.24 6.86
CA GLU A 51 9.27 -12.57 7.71
C GLU A 51 10.37 -13.34 6.97
N GLU A 52 10.02 -14.01 5.89
CA GLU A 52 10.99 -14.69 5.01
C GLU A 52 11.36 -13.79 3.82
N TRP A 53 10.40 -13.05 3.30
CA TRP A 53 10.57 -12.26 2.09
C TRP A 53 11.36 -10.98 2.31
N PHE A 54 11.08 -10.24 3.38
CA PHE A 54 11.78 -8.97 3.64
C PHE A 54 13.30 -9.12 3.81
N PRO A 55 13.82 -10.15 4.54
CA PRO A 55 15.26 -10.35 4.63
C PRO A 55 15.94 -10.58 3.28
N ILE A 56 15.29 -11.33 2.39
CA ILE A 56 15.79 -11.59 1.03
C ILE A 56 15.83 -10.28 0.22
N LEU A 57 14.77 -9.51 0.30
CA LEU A 57 14.67 -8.23 -0.39
C LEU A 57 15.74 -7.24 0.09
N ARG A 58 15.96 -7.14 1.41
CA ARG A 58 17.01 -6.29 1.99
C ARG A 58 18.40 -6.69 1.46
N GLU A 59 18.69 -7.98 1.44
CA GLU A 59 19.96 -8.50 0.95
C GLU A 59 20.16 -8.14 -0.52
N GLU A 60 19.17 -8.37 -1.36
CA GLU A 60 19.26 -8.09 -2.80
C GLU A 60 19.37 -6.57 -3.09
N LEU A 61 18.63 -5.74 -2.38
CA LEU A 61 18.73 -4.29 -2.55
C LEU A 61 20.06 -3.75 -2.05
N THR A 62 20.60 -4.29 -0.97
CA THR A 62 21.93 -3.90 -0.45
C THR A 62 23.03 -4.21 -1.46
N LYS A 63 22.92 -5.30 -2.20
CA LYS A 63 23.88 -5.62 -3.27
C LYS A 63 23.83 -4.64 -4.43
N ARG A 64 22.63 -4.13 -4.75
CA ARG A 64 22.41 -3.23 -5.90
C ARG A 64 22.68 -1.76 -5.60
N TYR A 65 22.39 -1.33 -4.38
CA TYR A 65 22.42 0.07 -3.98
C TYR A 65 23.30 0.28 -2.76
N PRO A 66 24.56 0.70 -2.95
CA PRO A 66 25.48 0.97 -1.84
C PRO A 66 24.90 1.99 -0.85
N GLY A 67 25.05 1.70 0.42
CA GLY A 67 24.62 2.62 1.49
C GLY A 67 23.11 2.63 1.76
N ILE A 68 22.31 1.81 1.08
CA ILE A 68 20.88 1.69 1.39
C ILE A 68 20.70 1.11 2.80
N THR A 69 19.77 1.67 3.55
CA THR A 69 19.43 1.20 4.90
C THR A 69 17.93 0.99 5.02
N PHE A 70 17.51 0.20 6.00
CA PHE A 70 16.12 -0.18 6.16
C PHE A 70 15.64 0.12 7.58
N VAL A 71 14.44 0.71 7.67
CA VAL A 71 13.65 0.74 8.90
C VAL A 71 12.66 -0.42 8.79
N THR A 72 12.92 -1.47 9.54
CA THR A 72 12.23 -2.76 9.39
C THR A 72 10.78 -2.69 9.81
N TYR A 73 9.98 -3.63 9.31
CA TYR A 73 8.52 -3.63 9.48
C TYR A 73 8.06 -3.66 10.93
N ASP A 74 8.83 -4.26 11.83
CA ASP A 74 8.51 -4.31 13.25
C ASP A 74 8.46 -2.92 13.90
N THR A 75 9.16 -1.93 13.35
CA THR A 75 9.08 -0.54 13.78
C THR A 75 7.67 0.03 13.62
N PHE A 76 6.99 -0.33 12.55
CA PHE A 76 5.64 0.15 12.27
C PHE A 76 4.54 -0.75 12.85
N GLY A 77 4.86 -2.01 13.10
CA GLY A 77 3.94 -2.99 13.63
C GLY A 77 2.98 -3.57 12.60
N ASN A 78 2.03 -4.37 13.09
CA ASN A 78 1.02 -5.00 12.23
C ASN A 78 -0.06 -3.99 11.83
N LEU A 79 -0.02 -3.54 10.59
CA LEU A 79 -0.95 -2.53 10.08
C LEU A 79 -2.32 -3.09 9.71
N HIS A 80 -2.58 -4.36 9.98
CA HIS A 80 -3.90 -5.01 9.78
C HIS A 80 -4.39 -5.73 11.05
N GLY A 81 -3.74 -5.54 12.18
CA GLY A 81 -4.07 -6.19 13.44
C GLY A 81 -5.11 -5.43 14.26
N PRO A 82 -5.32 -5.86 15.51
CA PRO A 82 -6.32 -5.25 16.41
C PRO A 82 -6.03 -3.77 16.72
N ASN A 83 -4.78 -3.35 16.64
CA ASN A 83 -4.36 -1.96 16.90
C ASN A 83 -4.16 -1.15 15.60
N GLN A 84 -4.74 -1.58 14.50
CA GLN A 84 -4.53 -0.98 13.18
C GLN A 84 -4.72 0.54 13.18
N ARG A 85 -5.80 1.05 13.75
CA ARG A 85 -6.10 2.48 13.76
C ARG A 85 -5.00 3.31 14.40
N GLU A 86 -4.51 2.89 15.55
CA GLU A 86 -3.44 3.58 16.26
C GLU A 86 -2.11 3.51 15.51
N LEU A 87 -1.77 2.33 14.99
CA LEU A 87 -0.51 2.10 14.29
C LEU A 87 -0.45 2.88 12.98
N VAL A 88 -1.53 2.88 12.21
CA VAL A 88 -1.61 3.65 10.96
C VAL A 88 -1.49 5.16 11.24
N ALA A 89 -2.12 5.64 12.31
CA ALA A 89 -2.01 7.05 12.71
C ALA A 89 -0.59 7.47 13.08
N LYS A 90 0.24 6.55 13.57
CA LYS A 90 1.64 6.80 13.95
C LYS A 90 2.62 6.74 12.76
N VAL A 91 2.22 6.15 11.64
CA VAL A 91 3.12 5.95 10.49
C VAL A 91 3.77 7.25 10.03
N PRO A 92 3.05 8.37 9.79
CA PRO A 92 3.69 9.61 9.35
C PRO A 92 4.76 10.13 10.31
N GLU A 93 4.52 10.04 11.61
CA GLU A 93 5.46 10.46 12.65
C GLU A 93 6.71 9.58 12.64
N LEU A 94 6.54 8.27 12.56
CA LEU A 94 7.65 7.31 12.50
C LEU A 94 8.50 7.49 11.24
N LEU A 95 7.87 7.75 10.10
CA LEU A 95 8.59 8.03 8.86
C LEU A 95 9.48 9.27 8.99
N LYS A 96 8.99 10.32 9.62
CA LYS A 96 9.78 11.53 9.88
C LYS A 96 10.89 11.30 10.90
N LYS A 97 10.59 10.58 11.97
CA LYS A 97 11.55 10.27 13.04
C LYS A 97 12.74 9.50 12.50
N HIS A 98 12.51 8.52 11.66
CA HIS A 98 13.55 7.68 11.07
C HIS A 98 14.11 8.22 9.76
N LYS A 99 13.67 9.39 9.31
CA LYS A 99 14.13 10.05 8.07
C LYS A 99 14.02 9.15 6.85
N VAL A 100 12.87 8.49 6.72
CA VAL A 100 12.61 7.55 5.63
C VAL A 100 12.43 8.29 4.31
N ASP A 101 13.14 7.85 3.27
CA ASP A 101 13.08 8.44 1.94
C ASP A 101 12.02 7.79 1.05
N ALA A 102 11.80 6.51 1.21
CA ALA A 102 10.81 5.74 0.45
C ALA A 102 10.30 4.57 1.28
N VAL A 103 9.15 4.03 0.93
CA VAL A 103 8.51 2.94 1.64
C VAL A 103 8.21 1.79 0.69
N ILE A 104 8.49 0.57 1.13
CA ILE A 104 7.97 -0.65 0.51
C ILE A 104 6.80 -1.11 1.36
N SER A 105 5.61 -1.02 0.80
CA SER A 105 4.38 -1.43 1.47
C SER A 105 3.96 -2.81 0.97
N ALA A 106 4.02 -3.80 1.84
CA ALA A 106 3.70 -5.18 1.52
C ALA A 106 2.30 -5.51 2.04
N ILE A 107 1.40 -5.76 1.11
CA ILE A 107 0.00 -6.04 1.40
C ILE A 107 -0.34 -7.42 0.83
N GLY A 108 -0.78 -8.33 1.72
CA GLY A 108 -1.32 -9.62 1.34
C GLY A 108 -2.85 -9.57 1.25
N ALA A 109 -3.42 -10.44 0.46
CA ALA A 109 -4.86 -10.58 0.33
C ALA A 109 -5.34 -11.93 0.88
#